data_758bb0ea4522a7f5bf3661890fd6fe66
#
_entry.id   758bb0ea4522a7f5bf3661890fd6fe66
#
_cell.length_a   1.000
_cell.length_b   1.000
_cell.length_c   1.000
_cell.angle_alpha   90.00
_cell.angle_beta   90.00
_cell.angle_gamma   90.00
#
_symmetry.space_group_name_H-M   'P 1'
#
loop_
_entity.id
_entity.type
_entity.pdbx_description
1 polymer ?
#
loop_
_entity_poly.entity_id
_entity_poly.type
_entity_poly.pdbx_seq_one_letter_code
_entity_poly.pdbx_strand_id
1 'polypeptide(L)'
;CLPKTLGLRLGLATPEQALSTLRNAERLLECRHGIACCEKYDSGHNYQWDYPNGWAPLQLIAIESFDRYGFRDAALRLAEKYVDLVSANFHRTGDLWEKYNVVDGSIEAKSEYGTPRMMGWTAGVFVYAADYLEKNRRQRENSAGEVERKPNP
;
A
#
# COMPACT_ATOMS: atom_id res chain seq x y z
N CYS A 1 14.16 4.76 0.06
CA CYS A 1 13.06 4.67 -0.94
C CYS A 1 11.90 5.62 -0.68
N LEU A 2 11.51 5.85 0.56
CA LEU A 2 10.40 6.74 0.94
C LEU A 2 10.48 8.17 0.37
N PRO A 3 11.62 8.87 0.38
CA PRO A 3 11.71 10.20 -0.21
C PRO A 3 11.38 10.21 -1.70
N LYS A 4 11.70 9.13 -2.42
CA LYS A 4 11.41 9.03 -3.86
C LYS A 4 9.90 8.85 -4.13
N THR A 5 9.21 8.01 -3.37
CA THR A 5 7.75 7.85 -3.52
C THR A 5 7.01 9.13 -3.15
N LEU A 6 7.47 9.87 -2.15
CA LEU A 6 6.90 11.19 -1.83
C LEU A 6 7.10 12.19 -2.98
N GLY A 7 8.27 12.18 -3.64
CA GLY A 7 8.50 12.98 -4.85
C GLY A 7 7.53 12.63 -5.99
N LEU A 8 7.19 11.35 -6.16
CA LEU A 8 6.15 10.93 -7.10
C LEU A 8 4.76 11.48 -6.71
N ARG A 9 4.38 11.32 -5.45
CA ARG A 9 3.10 11.84 -4.94
C ARG A 9 2.93 13.32 -5.23
N LEU A 10 3.99 14.10 -5.12
CA LEU A 10 4.01 15.54 -5.41
C LEU A 10 4.11 15.88 -6.91
N GLY A 11 4.29 14.88 -7.78
CA GLY A 11 4.39 15.10 -9.23
C GLY A 11 5.73 15.70 -9.67
N LEU A 12 6.79 15.52 -8.88
CA LEU A 12 8.12 16.13 -9.14
C LEU A 12 9.03 15.24 -9.98
N ALA A 13 8.64 14.00 -10.28
CA ALA A 13 9.46 13.05 -11.02
C ALA A 13 9.16 13.09 -12.51
N THR A 14 10.17 12.79 -13.34
CA THR A 14 9.92 12.47 -14.75
C THR A 14 9.29 11.08 -14.89
N PRO A 15 8.66 10.73 -16.04
CA PRO A 15 8.13 9.38 -16.27
C PRO A 15 9.17 8.28 -16.05
N GLU A 16 10.42 8.50 -16.49
CA GLU A 16 11.52 7.54 -16.34
C GLU A 16 11.92 7.36 -14.86
N GLN A 17 11.96 8.45 -14.11
CA GLN A 17 12.22 8.41 -12.66
C GLN A 17 11.10 7.71 -11.92
N ALA A 18 9.85 7.92 -12.34
CA ALA A 18 8.68 7.26 -11.77
C ALA A 18 8.73 5.74 -12.01
N LEU A 19 8.99 5.32 -13.24
CA LEU A 19 9.15 3.91 -13.59
C LEU A 19 10.30 3.24 -12.83
N SER A 20 11.44 3.92 -12.72
CA SER A 20 12.59 3.43 -11.94
C SER A 20 12.23 3.28 -10.46
N THR A 21 11.46 4.23 -9.91
CA THR A 21 11.02 4.19 -8.50
C THR A 21 10.05 3.05 -8.27
N LEU A 22 9.08 2.83 -9.17
CA LEU A 22 8.16 1.68 -9.10
C LEU A 22 8.92 0.36 -9.07
N ARG A 23 9.80 0.12 -10.06
CA ARG A 23 10.59 -1.13 -10.14
C ARG A 23 11.43 -1.38 -8.89
N ASN A 24 12.01 -0.33 -8.31
CA ASN A 24 12.77 -0.46 -7.07
C ASN A 24 11.85 -0.71 -5.87
N ALA A 25 10.67 -0.11 -5.80
CA ALA A 25 9.71 -0.37 -4.75
C ALA A 25 9.22 -1.82 -4.80
N GLU A 26 8.85 -2.32 -5.98
CA GLU A 26 8.44 -3.73 -6.18
C GLU A 26 9.54 -4.71 -5.78
N ARG A 27 10.78 -4.45 -6.17
CA ARG A 27 11.91 -5.35 -5.92
C ARG A 27 12.40 -5.34 -4.47
N LEU A 28 12.39 -4.17 -3.81
CA LEU A 28 13.09 -3.94 -2.53
C LEU A 28 12.15 -3.81 -1.34
N LEU A 29 10.93 -3.33 -1.56
CA LEU A 29 10.02 -2.96 -0.49
C LEU A 29 8.72 -3.73 -0.49
N GLU A 30 8.22 -4.15 -1.67
CA GLU A 30 6.94 -4.84 -1.75
C GLU A 30 7.08 -6.26 -1.18
N CYS A 31 6.24 -6.52 -0.18
CA CYS A 31 6.12 -7.80 0.50
C CYS A 31 4.75 -8.44 0.20
N ARG A 32 4.51 -9.59 0.81
CA ARG A 32 3.23 -10.31 0.63
C ARG A 32 2.02 -9.48 1.02
N HIS A 33 2.12 -8.67 2.09
CA HIS A 33 0.99 -7.96 2.70
C HIS A 33 1.10 -6.43 2.61
N GLY A 34 1.96 -5.88 1.77
CA GLY A 34 2.11 -4.45 1.57
C GLY A 34 3.55 -4.01 1.34
N ILE A 35 3.82 -2.72 1.51
CA ILE A 35 5.16 -2.13 1.38
C ILE A 35 5.82 -2.01 2.76
N ALA A 36 7.05 -2.53 2.88
CA ALA A 36 7.92 -2.32 4.03
C ALA A 36 8.48 -0.88 4.04
N CYS A 37 8.79 -0.36 5.22
CA CYS A 37 9.32 0.99 5.37
C CYS A 37 10.74 1.15 4.80
N CYS A 38 11.53 0.09 4.77
CA CYS A 38 12.85 0.06 4.16
C CYS A 38 13.17 -1.31 3.54
N GLU A 39 14.24 -1.38 2.78
CA GLU A 39 14.81 -2.64 2.29
C GLU A 39 15.27 -3.52 3.45
N LYS A 40 15.18 -4.83 3.26
CA LYS A 40 15.66 -5.79 4.25
C LYS A 40 17.17 -5.63 4.46
N TYR A 41 17.56 -5.35 5.70
CA TYR A 41 18.94 -5.33 6.14
C TYR A 41 19.02 -5.80 7.60
N ASP A 42 20.20 -6.20 8.04
CA ASP A 42 20.45 -6.56 9.43
C ASP A 42 21.15 -5.41 10.13
N SER A 43 20.41 -4.70 10.99
CA SER A 43 20.93 -3.59 11.79
C SER A 43 21.48 -4.04 13.14
N GLY A 44 21.27 -5.31 13.53
CA GLY A 44 21.50 -5.80 14.88
C GLY A 44 20.55 -5.21 15.94
N HIS A 45 19.59 -4.37 15.53
CA HIS A 45 18.60 -3.70 16.38
C HIS A 45 17.18 -3.88 15.80
N ASN A 46 16.17 -3.57 16.60
CA ASN A 46 14.77 -3.65 16.22
C ASN A 46 14.14 -2.25 16.22
N TYR A 47 14.37 -1.48 15.16
CA TYR A 47 13.77 -0.17 15.01
C TYR A 47 12.36 -0.25 14.43
N GLN A 48 11.48 0.64 14.85
CA GLN A 48 10.08 0.68 14.38
C GLN A 48 9.96 1.02 12.89
N TRP A 49 10.94 1.72 12.30
CA TRP A 49 10.99 2.08 10.88
C TRP A 49 11.86 1.14 10.05
N ASP A 50 12.10 -0.06 10.56
CA ASP A 50 12.86 -1.10 9.86
C ASP A 50 11.96 -2.16 9.23
N TYR A 51 12.53 -2.89 8.26
CA TYR A 51 11.94 -4.11 7.75
C TYR A 51 11.74 -5.12 8.91
N PRO A 52 10.61 -5.81 9.04
CA PRO A 52 9.52 -5.98 8.06
C PRO A 52 8.30 -5.07 8.29
N ASN A 53 8.45 -3.95 8.99
CA ASN A 53 7.35 -3.11 9.38
C ASN A 53 6.78 -2.32 8.20
N GLY A 54 5.45 -2.33 8.08
CA GLY A 54 4.68 -1.52 7.14
C GLY A 54 3.74 -0.58 7.90
N TRP A 55 3.74 0.68 7.49
CA TRP A 55 3.00 1.77 8.11
C TRP A 55 1.91 2.27 7.18
N ALA A 56 0.72 2.56 7.72
CA ALA A 56 -0.41 3.04 6.94
C ALA A 56 -0.07 4.24 6.03
N PRO A 57 0.60 5.31 6.52
CA PRO A 57 0.97 6.44 5.65
C PRO A 57 1.84 6.06 4.46
N LEU A 58 2.69 5.05 4.60
CA LEU A 58 3.56 4.61 3.51
C LEU A 58 2.80 3.85 2.42
N GLN A 59 1.82 3.04 2.82
CA GLN A 59 0.92 2.38 1.88
C GLN A 59 0.15 3.43 1.07
N LEU A 60 -0.43 4.44 1.74
CA LEU A 60 -1.14 5.53 1.08
C LEU A 60 -0.25 6.27 0.08
N ILE A 61 0.94 6.69 0.50
CA ILE A 61 1.88 7.41 -0.37
C ILE A 61 2.22 6.57 -1.60
N ALA A 62 2.44 5.27 -1.45
CA ALA A 62 2.76 4.40 -2.57
C ALA A 62 1.58 4.24 -3.53
N ILE A 63 0.36 3.98 -3.01
CA ILE A 63 -0.87 3.86 -3.81
C ILE A 63 -1.10 5.13 -4.64
N GLU A 64 -1.14 6.30 -4.00
CA GLU A 64 -1.37 7.58 -4.67
C GLU A 64 -0.25 7.92 -5.68
N SER A 65 1.00 7.61 -5.36
CA SER A 65 2.14 7.86 -6.22
C SER A 65 2.06 7.04 -7.51
N PHE A 66 1.78 5.77 -7.40
CA PHE A 66 1.72 4.87 -8.56
C PHE A 66 0.50 5.15 -9.42
N ASP A 67 -0.66 5.41 -8.82
CA ASP A 67 -1.86 5.80 -9.57
C ASP A 67 -1.64 7.12 -10.33
N ARG A 68 -1.02 8.12 -9.71
CA ARG A 68 -0.70 9.41 -10.32
C ARG A 68 0.12 9.30 -11.60
N TYR A 69 1.04 8.34 -11.66
CA TYR A 69 1.88 8.10 -12.84
C TYR A 69 1.34 7.02 -13.79
N GLY A 70 0.08 6.62 -13.62
CA GLY A 70 -0.59 5.66 -14.49
C GLY A 70 -0.25 4.19 -14.20
N PHE A 71 0.50 3.89 -13.15
CA PHE A 71 0.82 2.52 -12.72
C PHE A 71 -0.33 1.92 -11.90
N ARG A 72 -1.53 1.97 -12.49
CA ARG A 72 -2.79 1.63 -11.81
C ARG A 72 -2.81 0.21 -11.25
N ASP A 73 -2.28 -0.77 -11.97
CA ASP A 73 -2.27 -2.16 -11.49
C ASP A 73 -1.39 -2.34 -10.24
N ALA A 74 -0.26 -1.63 -10.16
CA ALA A 74 0.56 -1.62 -8.96
C ALA A 74 -0.16 -0.94 -7.78
N ALA A 75 -0.84 0.18 -8.03
CA ALA A 75 -1.63 0.88 -7.02
C ALA A 75 -2.78 0.02 -6.48
N LEU A 76 -3.54 -0.64 -7.36
CA LEU A 76 -4.63 -1.55 -7.00
C LEU A 76 -4.10 -2.73 -6.17
N ARG A 77 -3.04 -3.38 -6.61
CA ARG A 77 -2.41 -4.49 -5.91
C ARG A 77 -1.97 -4.11 -4.49
N LEU A 78 -1.40 -2.92 -4.31
CA LEU A 78 -1.01 -2.44 -2.98
C LEU A 78 -2.22 -2.11 -2.10
N ALA A 79 -3.27 -1.52 -2.67
CA ALA A 79 -4.51 -1.25 -1.96
C ALA A 79 -5.18 -2.55 -1.49
N GLU A 80 -5.25 -3.58 -2.34
CA GLU A 80 -5.77 -4.91 -1.99
C GLU A 80 -4.97 -5.53 -0.84
N LYS A 81 -3.64 -5.59 -0.96
CA LYS A 81 -2.77 -6.12 0.11
C LYS A 81 -3.00 -5.43 1.45
N TYR A 82 -3.16 -4.11 1.45
CA TYR A 82 -3.36 -3.35 2.67
C TYR A 82 -4.74 -3.57 3.27
N VAL A 83 -5.80 -3.56 2.46
CA VAL A 83 -7.17 -3.83 2.91
C VAL A 83 -7.26 -5.23 3.50
N ASP A 84 -6.71 -6.24 2.83
CA ASP A 84 -6.70 -7.62 3.31
C ASP A 84 -5.94 -7.76 4.64
N LEU A 85 -4.76 -7.12 4.74
CA LEU A 85 -3.94 -7.14 5.96
C LEU A 85 -4.69 -6.58 7.16
N VAL A 86 -5.26 -5.39 7.00
CA VAL A 86 -5.98 -4.71 8.09
C VAL A 86 -7.25 -5.47 8.44
N SER A 87 -8.03 -5.92 7.45
CA SER A 87 -9.26 -6.70 7.66
C SER A 87 -8.98 -7.99 8.42
N ALA A 88 -7.99 -8.76 8.00
CA ALA A 88 -7.63 -10.02 8.65
C ALA A 88 -7.24 -9.82 10.12
N ASN A 89 -6.44 -8.80 10.41
CA ASN A 89 -6.04 -8.49 11.77
C ASN A 89 -7.20 -7.95 12.61
N PHE A 90 -8.06 -7.12 12.03
CA PHE A 90 -9.26 -6.62 12.72
C PHE A 90 -10.21 -7.77 13.08
N HIS A 91 -10.50 -8.70 12.17
CA HIS A 91 -11.32 -9.87 12.46
C HIS A 91 -10.74 -10.74 13.59
N ARG A 92 -9.41 -10.83 13.65
CA ARG A 92 -8.72 -11.64 14.67
C ARG A 92 -8.64 -10.97 16.04
N THR A 93 -8.49 -9.64 16.08
CA THR A 93 -8.16 -8.91 17.32
C THR A 93 -9.23 -7.93 17.80
N GLY A 94 -10.15 -7.51 16.92
CA GLY A 94 -11.12 -6.45 17.18
C GLY A 94 -10.55 -5.03 17.15
N ASP A 95 -9.27 -4.86 16.79
CA ASP A 95 -8.56 -3.59 16.85
C ASP A 95 -7.85 -3.23 15.54
N LEU A 96 -7.58 -1.92 15.39
CA LEU A 96 -6.70 -1.36 14.38
C LEU A 96 -5.34 -1.04 15.02
N TRP A 97 -4.26 -1.44 14.38
CA TRP A 97 -2.91 -1.36 14.93
C TRP A 97 -2.08 -0.28 14.24
N GLU A 98 -1.09 0.23 14.93
CA GLU A 98 -0.22 1.30 14.44
C GLU A 98 0.57 0.90 13.20
N LYS A 99 1.08 -0.32 13.19
CA LYS A 99 1.90 -0.90 12.13
C LYS A 99 1.70 -2.41 12.09
N TYR A 100 2.13 -3.02 11.00
CA TYR A 100 1.99 -4.45 10.77
C TYR A 100 3.30 -5.02 10.22
N ASN A 101 3.52 -6.31 10.45
CA ASN A 101 4.54 -7.04 9.72
C ASN A 101 4.00 -7.36 8.31
N VAL A 102 4.51 -6.69 7.29
CA VAL A 102 4.02 -6.87 5.90
C VAL A 102 4.54 -8.12 5.21
N VAL A 103 5.42 -8.88 5.87
CA VAL A 103 5.94 -10.14 5.35
C VAL A 103 5.01 -11.31 5.70
N ASP A 104 4.65 -11.44 6.97
CA ASP A 104 3.81 -12.54 7.48
C ASP A 104 2.35 -12.13 7.77
N GLY A 105 2.05 -10.84 7.74
CA GLY A 105 0.70 -10.31 7.97
C GLY A 105 0.28 -10.22 9.45
N SER A 106 1.22 -10.36 10.38
CA SER A 106 0.94 -10.29 11.82
C SER A 106 1.02 -8.86 12.36
N ILE A 107 0.63 -8.73 13.64
CA ILE A 107 0.84 -7.51 14.45
C ILE A 107 2.16 -7.56 15.21
N GLU A 108 2.93 -8.63 15.07
CA GLU A 108 4.25 -8.80 15.69
C GLU A 108 5.30 -8.04 14.88
N ALA A 109 5.19 -6.72 14.91
CA ALA A 109 6.10 -5.82 14.24
C ALA A 109 7.34 -5.58 15.09
N LYS A 110 8.52 -5.52 14.46
CA LYS A 110 9.74 -5.09 15.14
C LYS A 110 9.58 -3.67 15.66
N SER A 111 9.94 -3.42 16.91
CA SER A 111 9.77 -2.10 17.51
C SER A 111 10.56 -1.96 18.81
N GLU A 112 10.90 -0.72 19.15
CA GLU A 112 11.42 -0.33 20.47
C GLU A 112 10.32 -0.33 21.55
N TYR A 113 9.04 -0.47 21.13
CA TYR A 113 7.87 -0.50 22.03
C TYR A 113 6.79 -1.43 21.46
N GLY A 114 5.87 -1.85 22.29
CA GLY A 114 4.71 -2.64 21.84
C GLY A 114 3.84 -1.86 20.86
N THR A 115 3.32 -2.50 19.83
CA THR A 115 2.46 -1.88 18.81
C THR A 115 1.17 -1.40 19.45
N PRO A 116 0.85 -0.09 19.48
CA PRO A 116 -0.38 0.42 20.07
C PRO A 116 -1.59 0.16 19.18
N ARG A 117 -2.77 0.17 19.82
CA ARG A 117 -4.09 -0.01 19.23
C ARG A 117 -4.74 1.31 18.84
N MET A 118 -5.87 1.22 18.15
CA MET A 118 -6.77 2.35 17.85
C MET A 118 -6.10 3.49 17.07
N MET A 119 -5.34 3.15 16.04
CA MET A 119 -4.62 4.15 15.26
C MET A 119 -5.49 4.76 14.17
N GLY A 120 -5.76 6.06 14.30
CA GLY A 120 -6.58 6.83 13.36
C GLY A 120 -6.05 6.82 11.92
N TRP A 121 -4.74 6.86 11.72
CA TRP A 121 -4.17 6.79 10.37
C TRP A 121 -4.40 5.43 9.68
N THR A 122 -4.40 4.33 10.46
CA THR A 122 -4.72 3.00 9.92
C THR A 122 -6.16 2.96 9.42
N ALA A 123 -7.11 3.49 10.22
CA ALA A 123 -8.51 3.60 9.83
C ALA A 123 -8.68 4.48 8.57
N GLY A 124 -8.05 5.65 8.56
CA GLY A 124 -8.15 6.59 7.43
C GLY A 124 -7.61 6.01 6.12
N VAL A 125 -6.44 5.36 6.18
CA VAL A 125 -5.84 4.73 4.98
C VAL A 125 -6.62 3.49 4.54
N PHE A 126 -7.18 2.73 5.49
CA PHE A 126 -8.06 1.61 5.16
C PHE A 126 -9.29 2.05 4.38
N VAL A 127 -10.00 3.08 4.86
CA VAL A 127 -11.18 3.63 4.17
C VAL A 127 -10.79 4.17 2.79
N TYR A 128 -9.67 4.89 2.69
CA TYR A 128 -9.17 5.37 1.40
C TYR A 128 -8.90 4.22 0.42
N ALA A 129 -8.17 3.20 0.85
CA ALA A 129 -7.80 2.07 -0.02
C ALA A 129 -9.04 1.27 -0.45
N ALA A 130 -9.99 1.02 0.45
CA ALA A 130 -11.24 0.34 0.15
C ALA A 130 -12.10 1.14 -0.87
N ASP A 131 -12.25 2.46 -0.68
CA ASP A 131 -12.95 3.35 -1.61
C ASP A 131 -12.25 3.40 -2.99
N TYR A 132 -10.91 3.43 -3.00
CA TYR A 132 -10.12 3.39 -4.22
C TYR A 132 -10.37 2.11 -5.03
N LEU A 133 -10.39 0.95 -4.38
CA LEU A 133 -10.69 -0.33 -4.99
C LEU A 133 -12.11 -0.37 -5.57
N GLU A 134 -13.10 0.07 -4.78
CA GLU A 134 -14.51 0.08 -5.19
C GLU A 134 -14.74 0.99 -6.39
N LYS A 135 -14.17 2.20 -6.41
CA LYS A 135 -14.26 3.12 -7.56
C LYS A 135 -13.67 2.52 -8.83
N ASN A 136 -12.52 1.86 -8.73
CA ASN A 136 -11.89 1.22 -9.86
C ASN A 136 -12.67 -0.01 -10.38
N ARG A 137 -13.29 -0.78 -9.48
CA ARG A 137 -14.19 -1.89 -9.83
C ARG A 137 -15.38 -1.40 -10.65
N ARG A 138 -16.08 -0.37 -10.16
CA ARG A 138 -17.23 0.24 -10.85
C ARG A 138 -16.87 0.80 -12.23
N GLN A 139 -15.70 1.43 -12.36
CA GLN A 139 -15.23 1.94 -13.66
C GLN A 139 -15.02 0.81 -14.66
N ARG A 140 -14.43 -0.32 -14.25
CA ARG A 140 -14.25 -1.49 -15.12
C ARG A 140 -15.58 -2.09 -15.56
N GLU A 141 -16.55 -2.24 -14.65
CA GLU A 141 -17.89 -2.75 -14.95
C GLU A 141 -18.63 -1.86 -15.94
N ASN A 142 -18.61 -0.55 -15.76
CA ASN A 142 -19.24 0.42 -16.66
C ASN A 142 -18.61 0.36 -18.06
N SER A 143 -17.30 0.30 -18.16
CA SER A 143 -16.58 0.22 -19.44
C SER A 143 -16.88 -1.09 -20.18
N ALA A 144 -17.00 -2.21 -19.48
CA ALA A 144 -17.39 -3.50 -20.07
C ALA A 144 -18.83 -3.47 -20.61
N GLY A 145 -19.77 -2.89 -19.87
CA GLY A 145 -21.17 -2.77 -20.30
C GLY A 145 -21.39 -1.81 -21.50
N GLU A 146 -20.50 -0.84 -21.70
CA GLU A 146 -20.52 0.04 -22.86
C GLU A 146 -20.04 -0.66 -24.16
N VAL A 147 -19.05 -1.57 -24.02
CA VAL A 147 -18.54 -2.35 -25.15
C VAL A 147 -19.60 -3.34 -25.67
N GLU A 148 -20.35 -3.98 -24.76
CA GLU A 148 -21.43 -4.92 -25.16
C GLU A 148 -22.65 -4.25 -25.80
N ARG A 149 -22.87 -2.95 -25.57
CA ARG A 149 -24.01 -2.20 -26.10
C ARG A 149 -23.78 -1.59 -27.49
N LYS A 150 -22.59 -1.61 -28.05
CA LYS A 150 -22.32 -1.13 -29.40
C LYS A 150 -22.82 -2.20 -30.38
N PRO A 151 -23.83 -1.90 -31.20
CA PRO A 151 -24.28 -2.84 -32.24
C PRO A 151 -23.12 -3.09 -33.21
N ASN A 152 -22.95 -4.35 -33.57
CA ASN A 152 -22.02 -4.75 -34.62
C ASN A 152 -22.43 -4.04 -35.92
N PRO A 153 -21.48 -3.41 -36.66
CA PRO A 153 -21.80 -2.73 -37.92
C PRO A 153 -22.32 -3.64 -39.01
#